data_76918299c7f736b2d12de6e38d2d10d5
#
_entry.id   76918299c7f736b2d12de6e38d2d10d5
#
_cell.length_a   1.000
_cell.length_b   1.000
_cell.length_c   1.000
_cell.angle_alpha   90.00
_cell.angle_beta   90.00
_cell.angle_gamma   90.00
#
_symmetry.space_group_name_H-M   'P 1'
#
loop_
_entity.id
_entity.type
_entity.pdbx_description
1 polymer ?
#
loop_
_entity_poly.entity_id
_entity_poly.type
_entity_poly.pdbx_seq_one_letter_code
_entity_poly.pdbx_strand_id
1 'polypeptide(L)'
;MQGRPTFFLTGGSEDPATLCAQLEAEGFGDMQAVVGQCLGTPEEKLFRGSVKELAAGRFNSLSVLLVEAVEGLPRRAPGLPDEAFERGDVPMTKQEVRAAVLAKLAVRPEDILWDVGAGTGSVSVELALAAPRGRVYAVECRPEGCALIKANREKFRTRNLVLVEGLAPAALSDLPAPDACLHRRQQGQPCRHRGRRAG
;
A
#
# COMPACT_ATOMS: atom_id res chain seq x y z
N MET A 1 -7.00 -8.53 -2.05
CA MET A 1 -6.87 -9.00 -3.46
C MET A 1 -5.43 -9.19 -3.94
N GLN A 2 -4.45 -9.17 -3.06
CA GLN A 2 -3.04 -9.30 -3.46
C GLN A 2 -2.70 -10.72 -3.95
N GLY A 3 -2.45 -10.86 -5.25
CA GLY A 3 -1.93 -12.09 -5.87
C GLY A 3 -2.92 -13.27 -5.97
N ARG A 4 -4.22 -13.05 -5.71
CA ARG A 4 -5.27 -14.05 -5.92
C ARG A 4 -6.50 -13.42 -6.57
N PRO A 5 -7.16 -14.11 -7.50
CA PRO A 5 -8.45 -13.65 -8.00
C PRO A 5 -9.45 -13.61 -6.85
N THR A 6 -10.32 -12.61 -6.87
CA THR A 6 -11.35 -12.43 -5.84
C THR A 6 -12.72 -12.50 -6.50
N PHE A 7 -13.56 -13.38 -5.99
CA PHE A 7 -14.90 -13.60 -6.47
C PHE A 7 -15.91 -12.99 -5.51
N PHE A 8 -16.83 -12.19 -6.07
CA PHE A 8 -17.90 -11.53 -5.33
C PHE A 8 -19.23 -12.10 -5.79
N LEU A 9 -20.02 -12.57 -4.83
CA LEU A 9 -21.43 -12.84 -5.05
C LEU A 9 -22.18 -11.51 -4.89
N THR A 10 -22.87 -11.07 -5.93
CA THR A 10 -23.57 -9.79 -5.95
C THR A 10 -25.07 -9.99 -5.81
N GLY A 11 -25.77 -8.96 -5.30
CA GLY A 11 -27.22 -9.00 -5.16
C GLY A 11 -27.73 -7.79 -4.35
N GLY A 12 -28.99 -7.46 -4.50
CA GLY A 12 -29.60 -6.34 -3.80
C GLY A 12 -28.99 -5.00 -4.19
N SER A 13 -28.52 -4.24 -3.19
CA SER A 13 -27.85 -2.94 -3.38
C SER A 13 -26.41 -3.05 -3.84
N GLU A 14 -25.79 -4.22 -3.70
CA GLU A 14 -24.39 -4.51 -4.03
C GLU A 14 -24.30 -5.17 -5.41
N ASP A 15 -24.59 -4.42 -6.47
CA ASP A 15 -24.44 -4.89 -7.84
C ASP A 15 -22.98 -4.79 -8.31
N PRO A 16 -22.59 -5.46 -9.42
CA PRO A 16 -21.22 -5.43 -9.92
C PRO A 16 -20.70 -4.02 -10.21
N ALA A 17 -21.53 -3.10 -10.71
CA ALA A 17 -21.10 -1.74 -11.03
C ALA A 17 -20.77 -0.95 -9.74
N THR A 18 -21.63 -1.06 -8.72
CA THR A 18 -21.42 -0.45 -7.41
C THR A 18 -20.11 -0.95 -6.76
N LEU A 19 -19.88 -2.27 -6.78
CA LEU A 19 -18.63 -2.84 -6.27
C LEU A 19 -17.40 -2.37 -7.06
N CYS A 20 -17.52 -2.31 -8.39
CA CYS A 20 -16.45 -1.78 -9.24
C CYS A 20 -16.16 -0.31 -8.94
N ALA A 21 -17.18 0.53 -8.71
CA ALA A 21 -16.98 1.94 -8.33
C ALA A 21 -16.29 2.07 -6.96
N GLN A 22 -16.66 1.25 -5.99
CA GLN A 22 -15.96 1.20 -4.70
C GLN A 22 -14.49 0.77 -4.86
N LEU A 23 -14.24 -0.27 -5.66
CA LEU A 23 -12.88 -0.74 -5.95
C LEU A 23 -12.06 0.33 -6.70
N GLU A 24 -12.68 1.07 -7.62
CA GLU A 24 -12.02 2.19 -8.31
C GLU A 24 -11.64 3.29 -7.33
N ALA A 25 -12.54 3.70 -6.43
CA ALA A 25 -12.29 4.69 -5.39
C ALA A 25 -11.13 4.27 -4.46
N GLU A 26 -11.00 2.98 -4.19
CA GLU A 26 -9.86 2.37 -3.49
C GLU A 26 -8.62 2.20 -4.40
N GLY A 27 -8.70 2.64 -5.69
CA GLY A 27 -7.66 2.68 -6.72
C GLY A 27 -7.29 1.31 -7.30
N PHE A 28 -8.24 0.41 -7.35
CA PHE A 28 -8.12 -0.84 -8.11
C PHE A 28 -8.71 -0.72 -9.52
N GLY A 29 -8.94 0.50 -10.02
CA GLY A 29 -9.60 0.78 -11.30
C GLY A 29 -8.97 0.09 -12.52
N ASP A 30 -7.64 -0.08 -12.53
CA ASP A 30 -6.91 -0.72 -13.65
C ASP A 30 -6.90 -2.25 -13.59
N MET A 31 -7.45 -2.87 -12.54
CA MET A 31 -7.51 -4.33 -12.45
C MET A 31 -8.49 -4.89 -13.46
N GLN A 32 -8.12 -6.02 -14.10
CA GLN A 32 -9.01 -6.74 -14.98
C GLN A 32 -10.09 -7.47 -14.17
N ALA A 33 -11.30 -7.44 -14.68
CA ALA A 33 -12.43 -8.08 -14.04
C ALA A 33 -13.41 -8.66 -15.07
N VAL A 34 -14.23 -9.57 -14.60
CA VAL A 34 -15.27 -10.22 -15.40
C VAL A 34 -16.58 -10.19 -14.62
N VAL A 35 -17.64 -9.68 -15.22
CA VAL A 35 -18.99 -9.82 -14.71
C VAL A 35 -19.69 -10.95 -15.48
N GLY A 36 -20.18 -11.93 -14.74
CA GLY A 36 -21.03 -13.00 -15.28
C GLY A 36 -22.48 -12.77 -14.88
N GLN A 37 -23.37 -12.68 -15.85
CA GLN A 37 -24.82 -12.59 -15.66
C GLN A 37 -25.50 -13.88 -16.01
N CYS A 38 -26.49 -14.25 -15.21
CA CYS A 38 -27.37 -15.41 -15.46
C CYS A 38 -26.59 -16.68 -15.82
N LEU A 39 -25.47 -16.93 -15.14
CA LEU A 39 -24.57 -18.05 -15.44
C LEU A 39 -25.30 -19.38 -15.39
N GLY A 40 -25.05 -20.24 -16.38
CA GLY A 40 -25.69 -21.56 -16.52
C GLY A 40 -27.11 -21.51 -17.06
N THR A 41 -27.58 -20.36 -17.56
CA THR A 41 -28.89 -20.23 -18.21
C THR A 41 -28.74 -19.83 -19.69
N PRO A 42 -29.81 -19.94 -20.51
CA PRO A 42 -29.77 -19.46 -21.90
C PRO A 42 -29.46 -17.95 -22.05
N GLU A 43 -29.68 -17.16 -20.99
CA GLU A 43 -29.46 -15.73 -20.94
C GLU A 43 -28.05 -15.35 -20.44
N GLU A 44 -27.18 -16.33 -20.33
CA GLU A 44 -25.79 -16.11 -19.85
C GLU A 44 -25.05 -15.05 -20.67
N LYS A 45 -24.44 -14.10 -19.97
CA LYS A 45 -23.55 -13.08 -20.57
C LYS A 45 -22.31 -12.87 -19.71
N LEU A 46 -21.18 -12.67 -20.40
CA LEU A 46 -19.91 -12.32 -19.77
C LEU A 46 -19.46 -10.96 -20.28
N PHE A 47 -19.15 -10.08 -19.34
CA PHE A 47 -18.59 -8.76 -19.61
C PHE A 47 -17.16 -8.72 -19.06
N ARG A 48 -16.19 -8.40 -19.89
CA ARG A 48 -14.77 -8.31 -19.52
C ARG A 48 -14.29 -6.88 -19.71
N GLY A 49 -13.47 -6.41 -18.79
CA GLY A 49 -12.87 -5.08 -18.84
C GLY A 49 -12.12 -4.75 -17.56
N SER A 50 -11.59 -3.54 -17.50
CA SER A 50 -11.06 -3.01 -16.25
C SER A 50 -12.18 -2.74 -15.25
N VAL A 51 -11.85 -2.76 -13.96
CA VAL A 51 -12.77 -2.38 -12.88
C VAL A 51 -13.40 -1.01 -13.17
N LYS A 52 -12.62 -0.05 -13.66
CA LYS A 52 -13.09 1.30 -14.03
C LYS A 52 -14.11 1.27 -15.15
N GLU A 53 -13.86 0.48 -16.20
CA GLU A 53 -14.82 0.34 -17.31
C GLU A 53 -16.12 -0.31 -16.86
N LEU A 54 -16.03 -1.35 -16.04
CA LEU A 54 -17.20 -2.06 -15.52
C LEU A 54 -17.99 -1.25 -14.49
N ALA A 55 -17.36 -0.29 -13.79
CA ALA A 55 -18.05 0.63 -12.89
C ALA A 55 -19.11 1.49 -13.59
N ALA A 56 -18.92 1.79 -14.88
CA ALA A 56 -19.88 2.52 -15.70
C ALA A 56 -20.97 1.62 -16.31
N GLY A 57 -20.90 0.31 -16.09
CA GLY A 57 -21.84 -0.68 -16.64
C GLY A 57 -23.19 -0.72 -15.94
N ARG A 58 -24.11 -1.45 -16.54
CA ARG A 58 -25.40 -1.84 -15.93
C ARG A 58 -25.55 -3.34 -16.03
N PHE A 59 -25.75 -3.97 -14.89
CA PHE A 59 -25.80 -5.42 -14.80
C PHE A 59 -27.11 -5.89 -14.17
N ASN A 60 -27.49 -7.12 -14.51
CA ASN A 60 -28.64 -7.79 -13.96
C ASN A 60 -28.40 -8.14 -12.46
N SER A 61 -29.47 -8.25 -11.69
CA SER A 61 -29.38 -8.63 -10.26
C SER A 61 -28.82 -10.04 -10.05
N LEU A 62 -28.97 -10.93 -11.03
CA LEU A 62 -28.37 -12.28 -11.01
C LEU A 62 -26.99 -12.23 -11.68
N SER A 63 -26.04 -11.64 -10.99
CA SER A 63 -24.69 -11.45 -11.50
C SER A 63 -23.66 -11.80 -10.45
N VAL A 64 -22.43 -12.03 -10.91
CA VAL A 64 -21.24 -12.22 -10.08
C VAL A 64 -20.10 -11.39 -10.66
N LEU A 65 -19.17 -10.98 -9.81
CA LEU A 65 -17.98 -10.24 -10.21
C LEU A 65 -16.74 -11.06 -9.84
N LEU A 66 -15.88 -11.34 -10.82
CA LEU A 66 -14.54 -11.87 -10.63
C LEU A 66 -13.55 -10.75 -10.92
N VAL A 67 -12.75 -10.38 -9.94
CA VAL A 67 -11.61 -9.49 -10.12
C VAL A 67 -10.36 -10.36 -10.22
N GLU A 68 -9.62 -10.22 -11.33
CA GLU A 68 -8.45 -11.04 -11.59
C GLU A 68 -7.30 -10.68 -10.66
N ALA A 69 -6.39 -11.63 -10.44
CA ALA A 69 -5.18 -11.38 -9.68
C ALA A 69 -4.29 -10.39 -10.43
N VAL A 70 -3.66 -9.47 -9.72
CA VAL A 70 -2.59 -8.67 -10.31
C VAL A 70 -1.36 -9.56 -10.43
N GLU A 71 -0.98 -9.89 -11.66
CA GLU A 71 0.28 -10.56 -11.93
C GLU A 71 1.45 -9.62 -11.60
N GLY A 72 2.51 -10.17 -11.04
CA GLY A 72 3.76 -9.42 -10.80
C GLY A 72 3.84 -8.65 -9.50
N LEU A 73 2.83 -8.70 -8.60
CA LEU A 73 3.06 -8.24 -7.24
C LEU A 73 4.06 -9.17 -6.55
N PRO A 74 5.15 -8.62 -5.99
CA PRO A 74 6.14 -9.44 -5.32
C PRO A 74 5.50 -10.24 -4.20
N ARG A 75 5.88 -11.51 -4.06
CA ARG A 75 5.47 -12.35 -2.95
C ARG A 75 5.79 -11.61 -1.64
N ARG A 76 4.94 -11.76 -0.62
CA ARG A 76 5.08 -11.17 0.73
C ARG A 76 6.27 -11.79 1.48
N ALA A 77 7.46 -11.68 0.94
CA ALA A 77 8.68 -12.08 1.63
C ALA A 77 9.42 -10.79 2.02
N PRO A 78 9.89 -10.66 3.26
CA PRO A 78 10.77 -9.56 3.62
C PRO A 78 12.05 -9.61 2.77
N GLY A 79 12.57 -8.43 2.39
CA GLY A 79 13.76 -8.33 1.56
C GLY A 79 13.46 -8.46 0.07
N LEU A 80 12.54 -7.65 -0.46
CA LEU A 80 12.33 -7.53 -1.88
C LEU A 80 13.63 -7.10 -2.60
N PRO A 81 13.88 -7.53 -3.86
CA PRO A 81 15.06 -7.11 -4.62
C PRO A 81 15.19 -5.58 -4.69
N ASP A 82 16.40 -5.07 -4.60
CA ASP A 82 16.67 -3.62 -4.66
C ASP A 82 16.21 -3.01 -5.99
N GLU A 83 16.27 -3.77 -7.07
CA GLU A 83 15.85 -3.39 -8.42
C GLU A 83 14.33 -3.24 -8.57
N ALA A 84 13.57 -3.78 -7.63
CA ALA A 84 12.12 -3.66 -7.62
C ALA A 84 11.66 -2.24 -7.26
N PHE A 85 12.51 -1.43 -6.63
CA PHE A 85 12.17 -0.09 -6.15
C PHE A 85 12.57 1.01 -7.11
N GLU A 86 11.76 2.07 -7.17
CA GLU A 86 12.18 3.35 -7.76
C GLU A 86 13.28 3.96 -6.89
N ARG A 87 14.38 4.34 -7.54
CA ARG A 87 15.59 4.88 -6.90
C ARG A 87 16.01 6.15 -7.60
N GLY A 88 16.59 7.07 -6.83
CA GLY A 88 17.29 8.25 -7.30
C GLY A 88 18.62 8.36 -6.55
N ASP A 89 19.06 9.58 -6.32
CA ASP A 89 20.29 9.86 -5.55
C ASP A 89 20.09 9.71 -4.04
N VAL A 90 18.86 9.44 -3.59
CA VAL A 90 18.56 9.20 -2.17
C VAL A 90 19.05 7.82 -1.76
N PRO A 91 19.88 7.70 -0.72
CA PRO A 91 20.36 6.42 -0.23
C PRO A 91 19.20 5.48 0.12
N MET A 92 19.27 4.24 -0.39
CA MET A 92 18.28 3.20 -0.12
C MET A 92 18.87 2.12 0.80
N THR A 93 18.07 1.70 1.77
CA THR A 93 18.42 0.55 2.62
C THR A 93 18.45 -0.72 1.78
N LYS A 94 19.54 -1.47 1.85
CA LYS A 94 19.77 -2.69 1.07
C LYS A 94 18.82 -3.83 1.46
N GLN A 95 18.57 -4.73 0.54
CA GLN A 95 17.64 -5.87 0.66
C GLN A 95 17.83 -6.64 1.95
N GLU A 96 19.07 -7.04 2.27
CA GLU A 96 19.39 -7.86 3.44
C GLU A 96 19.10 -7.10 4.75
N VAL A 97 19.37 -5.79 4.74
CA VAL A 97 19.10 -4.92 5.90
C VAL A 97 17.59 -4.73 6.08
N ARG A 98 16.83 -4.57 4.99
CA ARG A 98 15.37 -4.49 5.07
C ARG A 98 14.77 -5.78 5.63
N ALA A 99 15.23 -6.94 5.13
CA ALA A 99 14.78 -8.23 5.66
C ALA A 99 15.08 -8.38 7.15
N ALA A 100 16.28 -7.98 7.58
CA ALA A 100 16.66 -8.03 8.99
C ALA A 100 15.82 -7.08 9.86
N VAL A 101 15.52 -5.87 9.36
CA VAL A 101 14.66 -4.88 10.05
C VAL A 101 13.27 -5.46 10.26
N LEU A 102 12.62 -5.98 9.23
CA LEU A 102 11.27 -6.56 9.34
C LEU A 102 11.25 -7.73 10.32
N ALA A 103 12.25 -8.60 10.24
CA ALA A 103 12.38 -9.74 11.15
C ALA A 103 12.55 -9.30 12.62
N LYS A 104 13.34 -8.24 12.88
CA LYS A 104 13.56 -7.72 14.23
C LYS A 104 12.35 -6.96 14.79
N LEU A 105 11.60 -6.27 13.93
CA LEU A 105 10.38 -5.58 14.35
C LEU A 105 9.23 -6.54 14.63
N ALA A 106 9.30 -7.80 14.15
CA ALA A 106 8.27 -8.83 14.31
C ALA A 106 6.86 -8.31 13.97
N VAL A 107 6.75 -7.62 12.83
CA VAL A 107 5.56 -6.89 12.39
C VAL A 107 4.33 -7.80 12.33
N ARG A 108 3.22 -7.34 12.90
CA ARG A 108 1.91 -8.00 12.86
C ARG A 108 1.03 -7.37 11.78
N PRO A 109 0.04 -8.09 11.26
CA PRO A 109 -0.81 -7.60 10.19
C PRO A 109 -1.61 -6.32 10.50
N GLU A 110 -1.88 -6.02 11.76
CA GLU A 110 -2.69 -4.89 12.25
C GLU A 110 -1.86 -3.73 12.78
N ASP A 111 -0.53 -3.85 12.84
CA ASP A 111 0.34 -2.86 13.51
C ASP A 111 0.27 -1.48 12.87
N ILE A 112 0.34 -0.47 13.72
CA ILE A 112 0.63 0.92 13.36
C ILE A 112 2.14 1.12 13.45
N LEU A 113 2.77 1.45 12.33
CA LEU A 113 4.21 1.51 12.22
C LEU A 113 4.69 2.89 11.80
N TRP A 114 5.79 3.35 12.38
CA TRP A 114 6.46 4.57 11.93
C TRP A 114 7.82 4.25 11.31
N ASP A 115 8.07 4.82 10.13
CA ASP A 115 9.39 4.83 9.48
C ASP A 115 9.88 6.27 9.40
N VAL A 116 10.69 6.68 10.38
CA VAL A 116 11.18 8.06 10.51
C VAL A 116 12.49 8.24 9.78
N GLY A 117 12.53 9.15 8.82
CA GLY A 117 13.62 9.30 7.86
C GLY A 117 13.51 8.27 6.75
N ALA A 118 12.31 8.13 6.16
CA ALA A 118 11.96 7.04 5.26
C ALA A 118 12.77 6.97 3.95
N GLY A 119 13.40 8.07 3.54
CA GLY A 119 14.26 8.12 2.36
C GLY A 119 13.49 7.74 1.09
N THR A 120 13.87 6.64 0.44
CA THR A 120 13.17 6.14 -0.75
C THR A 120 11.83 5.46 -0.44
N GLY A 121 11.51 5.22 0.84
CA GLY A 121 10.34 4.46 1.26
C GLY A 121 10.43 2.95 1.08
N SER A 122 11.58 2.41 0.73
CA SER A 122 11.72 0.97 0.48
C SER A 122 11.39 0.11 1.71
N VAL A 123 11.81 0.54 2.91
CA VAL A 123 11.42 -0.14 4.17
C VAL A 123 9.95 0.08 4.45
N SER A 124 9.46 1.32 4.29
CA SER A 124 8.05 1.66 4.50
C SER A 124 7.10 0.80 3.65
N VAL A 125 7.46 0.54 2.39
CA VAL A 125 6.71 -0.36 1.49
C VAL A 125 6.68 -1.78 2.04
N GLU A 126 7.82 -2.33 2.43
CA GLU A 126 7.87 -3.69 2.96
C GLU A 126 7.13 -3.81 4.31
N LEU A 127 7.19 -2.79 5.17
CA LEU A 127 6.38 -2.71 6.39
C LEU A 127 4.88 -2.71 6.05
N ALA A 128 4.47 -1.94 5.04
CA ALA A 128 3.07 -1.87 4.63
C ALA A 128 2.57 -3.20 4.04
N LEU A 129 3.41 -3.92 3.30
CA LEU A 129 3.11 -5.26 2.81
C LEU A 129 3.00 -6.29 3.96
N ALA A 130 3.81 -6.13 5.02
CA ALA A 130 3.79 -7.00 6.20
C ALA A 130 2.59 -6.73 7.11
N ALA A 131 2.11 -5.47 7.18
CA ALA A 131 0.97 -5.04 7.99
C ALA A 131 -0.26 -4.66 7.12
N PRO A 132 -0.86 -5.59 6.38
CA PRO A 132 -1.90 -5.28 5.38
C PRO A 132 -3.22 -4.76 5.97
N ARG A 133 -3.48 -4.96 7.25
CA ARG A 133 -4.63 -4.43 8.00
C ARG A 133 -4.24 -3.29 8.93
N GLY A 134 -2.95 -3.02 9.05
CA GLY A 134 -2.38 -1.93 9.81
C GLY A 134 -2.14 -0.68 8.98
N ARG A 135 -1.31 0.22 9.49
CA ARG A 135 -0.94 1.46 8.80
C ARG A 135 0.52 1.81 9.02
N VAL A 136 1.19 2.28 7.97
CA VAL A 136 2.58 2.73 8.04
C VAL A 136 2.64 4.22 7.76
N TYR A 137 3.28 4.96 8.64
CA TYR A 137 3.56 6.39 8.47
C TYR A 137 5.03 6.56 8.11
N ALA A 138 5.29 6.92 6.85
CA ALA A 138 6.61 7.22 6.34
C ALA A 138 6.88 8.73 6.49
N VAL A 139 7.75 9.10 7.42
CA VAL A 139 8.10 10.50 7.69
C VAL A 139 9.38 10.85 6.95
N GLU A 140 9.30 11.82 6.05
CA GLU A 140 10.45 12.30 5.27
C GLU A 140 10.33 13.81 5.03
N CYS A 141 11.45 14.51 5.10
CA CYS A 141 11.48 15.97 4.93
C CYS A 141 12.06 16.42 3.59
N ARG A 142 12.79 15.55 2.88
CA ARG A 142 13.39 15.89 1.59
C ARG A 142 12.41 15.68 0.46
N PRO A 143 12.19 16.68 -0.43
CA PRO A 143 11.26 16.56 -1.56
C PRO A 143 11.54 15.35 -2.44
N GLU A 144 12.82 15.04 -2.71
CA GLU A 144 13.22 13.89 -3.54
C GLU A 144 12.83 12.56 -2.89
N GLY A 145 12.99 12.45 -1.56
CA GLY A 145 12.54 11.28 -0.79
C GLY A 145 11.03 11.14 -0.82
N CYS A 146 10.30 12.24 -0.61
CA CYS A 146 8.84 12.25 -0.67
C CYS A 146 8.33 11.80 -2.04
N ALA A 147 8.95 12.25 -3.14
CA ALA A 147 8.60 11.85 -4.50
C ALA A 147 8.81 10.33 -4.70
N LEU A 148 9.94 9.78 -4.22
CA LEU A 148 10.24 8.36 -4.32
C LEU A 148 9.30 7.50 -3.47
N ILE A 149 8.92 7.97 -2.27
CA ILE A 149 7.91 7.28 -1.44
C ILE A 149 6.58 7.21 -2.17
N LYS A 150 6.13 8.31 -2.80
CA LYS A 150 4.88 8.35 -3.59
C LYS A 150 4.94 7.35 -4.76
N ALA A 151 6.05 7.36 -5.52
CA ALA A 151 6.25 6.46 -6.66
C ALA A 151 6.26 4.98 -6.22
N ASN A 152 7.01 4.64 -5.17
CA ASN A 152 7.08 3.29 -4.66
C ASN A 152 5.74 2.83 -4.05
N ARG A 153 5.05 3.70 -3.31
CA ARG A 153 3.71 3.42 -2.80
C ARG A 153 2.74 3.02 -3.91
N GLU A 154 2.76 3.76 -5.03
CA GLU A 154 1.90 3.48 -6.18
C GLU A 154 2.30 2.18 -6.87
N LYS A 155 3.58 2.00 -7.16
CA LYS A 155 4.13 0.80 -7.80
C LYS A 155 3.78 -0.49 -7.04
N PHE A 156 3.91 -0.47 -5.72
CA PHE A 156 3.63 -1.62 -4.87
C PHE A 156 2.18 -1.67 -4.36
N ARG A 157 1.34 -0.68 -4.73
CA ARG A 157 -0.07 -0.56 -4.33
C ARG A 157 -0.25 -0.64 -2.81
N THR A 158 0.69 -0.09 -2.05
CA THR A 158 0.66 -0.09 -0.57
C THR A 158 -0.16 1.08 -0.06
N ARG A 159 -1.50 0.97 -0.14
CA ARG A 159 -2.45 2.05 0.22
C ARG A 159 -2.49 2.37 1.70
N ASN A 160 -2.09 1.42 2.53
CA ASN A 160 -1.91 1.59 3.97
C ASN A 160 -0.59 2.31 4.33
N LEU A 161 0.21 2.72 3.34
CA LEU A 161 1.38 3.58 3.50
C LEU A 161 0.97 5.05 3.36
N VAL A 162 1.14 5.82 4.43
CA VAL A 162 0.86 7.26 4.50
C VAL A 162 2.17 8.02 4.52
N LEU A 163 2.38 8.91 3.54
CA LEU A 163 3.51 9.83 3.57
C LEU A 163 3.19 11.01 4.49
N VAL A 164 4.11 11.30 5.40
CA VAL A 164 4.10 12.49 6.27
C VAL A 164 5.30 13.34 5.91
N GLU A 165 5.03 14.43 5.21
CA GLU A 165 6.08 15.37 4.79
C GLU A 165 6.46 16.28 5.95
N GLY A 166 7.67 16.15 6.46
CA GLY A 166 8.12 16.96 7.59
C GLY A 166 9.31 16.38 8.34
N LEU A 167 9.75 17.13 9.34
CA LEU A 167 10.88 16.78 10.17
C LEU A 167 10.40 16.31 11.56
N ALA A 168 10.91 15.15 11.99
CA ALA A 168 10.70 14.70 13.37
C ALA A 168 11.46 15.63 14.37
N PRO A 169 10.93 15.90 15.58
CA PRO A 169 9.72 15.27 16.14
C PRO A 169 8.39 15.98 15.75
N ALA A 170 8.44 17.18 15.17
CA ALA A 170 7.23 17.96 14.92
C ALA A 170 6.21 17.22 14.03
N ALA A 171 6.68 16.52 13.01
CA ALA A 171 5.82 15.74 12.09
C ALA A 171 5.17 14.51 12.74
N LEU A 172 5.49 14.19 13.99
CA LEU A 172 4.97 13.03 14.71
C LEU A 172 3.80 13.37 15.65
N SER A 173 3.57 14.68 15.93
CA SER A 173 2.67 15.12 17.01
C SER A 173 1.22 14.66 16.84
N ASP A 174 0.75 14.58 15.61
CA ASP A 174 -0.65 14.27 15.29
C ASP A 174 -0.85 12.82 14.82
N LEU A 175 0.21 12.01 14.86
CA LEU A 175 0.14 10.62 14.45
C LEU A 175 -0.34 9.72 15.61
N PRO A 176 -1.11 8.66 15.30
CA PRO A 176 -1.46 7.67 16.31
C PRO A 176 -0.20 7.00 16.85
N ALA A 177 -0.21 6.63 18.13
CA ALA A 177 0.90 5.94 18.77
C ALA A 177 1.27 4.66 17.98
N PRO A 178 2.56 4.42 17.69
CA PRO A 178 2.99 3.27 16.93
C PRO A 178 3.16 2.03 17.81
N ASP A 179 2.86 0.85 17.27
CA ASP A 179 3.24 -0.44 17.85
C ASP A 179 4.74 -0.69 17.70
N ALA A 180 5.32 -0.22 16.58
CA ALA A 180 6.77 -0.24 16.38
C ALA A 180 7.23 0.98 15.55
N CYS A 181 8.45 1.42 15.82
CA CYS A 181 9.05 2.58 15.15
C CYS A 181 10.46 2.25 14.67
N LEU A 182 10.71 2.51 13.40
CA LEU A 182 12.04 2.55 12.83
C LEU A 182 12.49 4.01 12.73
N HIS A 183 13.61 4.35 13.36
CA HIS A 183 14.21 5.66 13.23
C HIS A 183 15.59 5.54 12.60
N ARG A 184 15.75 6.15 11.42
CA ARG A 184 17.03 6.20 10.70
C ARG A 184 17.67 7.57 10.87
N ARG A 185 18.95 7.55 11.20
CA ARG A 185 19.74 8.77 11.30
C ARG A 185 19.88 9.38 9.89
N GLN A 186 19.35 10.58 9.69
CA GLN A 186 19.61 11.32 8.46
C GLN A 186 21.08 11.70 8.40
N GLN A 187 21.79 11.22 7.38
CA GLN A 187 23.15 11.68 7.13
C GLN A 187 23.08 13.15 6.67
N GLY A 188 23.72 14.04 7.42
CA GLY A 188 23.94 15.43 7.02
C GLY A 188 23.28 16.52 7.86
N GLN A 189 22.43 16.20 8.86
CA GLN A 189 22.00 17.20 9.83
C GLN A 189 22.33 16.76 11.25
N PRO A 190 23.10 17.59 12.04
CA PRO A 190 23.24 17.34 13.46
C PRO A 190 21.87 17.54 14.12
N CYS A 191 21.28 16.48 14.69
CA CYS A 191 20.19 16.61 15.64
C CYS A 191 20.68 17.50 16.78
N ARG A 192 20.32 18.79 16.78
CA ARG A 192 20.50 19.65 17.94
C ARG A 192 19.49 19.22 19.00
N HIS A 193 19.84 18.24 19.80
CA HIS A 193 19.19 18.03 21.08
C HIS A 193 19.52 19.27 21.95
N ARG A 194 18.59 20.22 21.99
CA ARG A 194 18.56 21.14 23.14
C ARG A 194 18.10 20.34 24.34
N GLY A 195 19.03 19.77 25.06
CA GLY A 195 18.78 19.27 26.41
C GLY A 195 18.16 20.38 27.24
N ARG A 196 16.92 20.22 27.66
CA ARG A 196 16.41 20.95 28.82
C ARG A 196 17.19 20.40 30.01
N ARG A 197 18.13 21.18 30.48
CA ARG A 197 18.64 21.02 31.85
C ARG A 197 17.47 21.38 32.77
N ALA A 198 17.03 20.39 33.54
CA ALA A 198 16.21 20.66 34.70
C ALA A 198 17.05 21.46 35.68
N GLY A 199 16.55 22.63 36.06
CA GLY A 199 16.96 23.37 37.25
C GLY A 199 16.02 23.00 38.39
#